data_d192787fbfab579b3d5021adfe9401fa
#
_entry.id   d192787fbfab579b3d5021adfe9401fa
#
_cell.length_a   1.000
_cell.length_b   1.000
_cell.length_c   1.000
_cell.angle_alpha   90.00
_cell.angle_beta   90.00
_cell.angle_gamma   90.00
#
_symmetry.space_group_name_H-M   'P 1'
#
loop_
_entity.id
_entity.type
_entity.pdbx_description
1 polymer ?
#
loop_
_entity_poly.entity_id
_entity_poly.type
_entity_poly.pdbx_seq_one_letter_code
_entity_poly.pdbx_strand_id
1 'polypeptide(L)'
;MPRGEFHRLAAHVLAATLSPRQREPRIETLSAEALNEHRVARPASEGSLAVTLVSCGRPFPEHGIRIVSDDGRVLPEREVGHIVLAGPSVMLGYYSDARLTAETVRDGWLQTGDLGYLSDGELYVCGRAKDIIIVNGRKYHPQDFEWAIDSLAGVRRGRVVAFGTAAPGRPDRVVIVVEPSGTVTGTALTAAIRQQVSELFGIYVDEVVLVPSGTVARTTSGKVQRTATKARYERGQLPDERAEDLGLRA
;
A
#
# COMPACT_ATOMS: atom_id res chain seq x y z
N MET A 1 18.01 4.55 11.49
CA MET A 1 16.69 4.41 12.16
C MET A 1 15.63 4.75 11.13
N PRO A 2 14.81 3.84 10.64
CA PRO A 2 13.73 4.21 9.75
C PRO A 2 12.64 4.91 10.57
N ARG A 3 12.47 6.20 10.36
CA ARG A 3 11.35 7.01 10.85
C ARG A 3 10.13 6.79 9.93
N GLY A 4 9.67 5.52 9.80
CA GLY A 4 8.93 5.21 8.57
C GLY A 4 7.42 5.13 8.69
N GLU A 5 6.77 4.83 9.81
CA GLU A 5 5.38 4.40 9.70
C GLU A 5 4.34 5.07 10.61
N PHE A 6 4.72 6.05 11.40
CA PHE A 6 3.74 6.85 12.16
C PHE A 6 2.72 7.61 11.30
N HIS A 7 2.89 7.63 9.99
CA HIS A 7 2.23 8.65 9.14
C HIS A 7 1.02 8.19 8.34
N ARG A 8 0.69 6.91 8.29
CA ARG A 8 -0.45 6.47 7.45
C ARG A 8 -1.81 6.70 8.07
N LEU A 9 -1.88 6.77 9.39
CA LEU A 9 -3.11 7.03 10.13
C LEU A 9 -3.34 8.52 10.43
N ALA A 10 -2.38 9.38 10.10
CA ALA A 10 -2.32 10.75 10.57
C ALA A 10 -3.19 11.77 9.82
N ALA A 11 -3.95 11.37 8.80
CA ALA A 11 -4.83 12.34 8.10
C ALA A 11 -6.10 12.66 8.90
N HIS A 12 -6.55 11.74 9.79
CA HIS A 12 -7.80 11.85 10.54
C HIS A 12 -7.60 11.68 12.05
N VAL A 13 -6.39 11.39 12.47
CA VAL A 13 -5.99 11.21 13.85
C VAL A 13 -4.54 11.67 14.04
N LEU A 14 -4.23 12.30 15.17
CA LEU A 14 -2.88 12.83 15.42
C LEU A 14 -1.88 11.69 15.63
N ALA A 15 -2.21 10.74 16.49
CA ALA A 15 -1.50 9.50 16.70
C ALA A 15 -2.46 8.48 17.33
N ALA A 16 -2.31 7.19 17.02
CA ALA A 16 -3.16 6.13 17.55
C ALA A 16 -2.38 5.05 18.29
N THR A 17 -1.13 4.79 17.90
CA THR A 17 -0.29 3.74 18.46
C THR A 17 1.11 4.22 18.78
N LEU A 18 1.77 3.52 19.69
CA LEU A 18 3.15 3.76 20.10
C LEU A 18 3.91 2.45 20.30
N SER A 19 5.11 2.37 19.73
CA SER A 19 6.10 1.36 20.10
C SER A 19 7.03 1.90 21.19
N PRO A 20 7.33 1.16 22.25
CA PRO A 20 8.26 1.59 23.30
C PRO A 20 9.64 1.88 22.72
N ARG A 21 10.22 3.05 23.06
CA ARG A 21 11.54 3.47 22.53
C ARG A 21 12.71 2.53 22.87
N GLN A 22 12.57 1.75 23.91
CA GLN A 22 13.61 0.88 24.45
C GLN A 22 13.53 -0.55 23.90
N ARG A 23 12.54 -0.83 23.04
CA ARG A 23 12.32 -2.14 22.46
C ARG A 23 12.49 -2.06 20.94
N GLU A 24 13.17 -3.05 20.37
CA GLU A 24 13.20 -3.21 18.92
C GLU A 24 11.78 -3.43 18.40
N PRO A 25 11.43 -2.86 17.23
CA PRO A 25 10.14 -3.11 16.60
C PRO A 25 9.94 -4.60 16.36
N ARG A 26 8.76 -5.11 16.69
CA ARG A 26 8.40 -6.48 16.31
C ARG A 26 8.25 -6.58 14.80
N ILE A 27 8.81 -7.63 14.24
CA ILE A 27 8.76 -7.91 12.80
C ILE A 27 8.15 -9.29 12.64
N GLU A 28 7.15 -9.42 11.79
CA GLU A 28 6.55 -10.69 11.41
C GLU A 28 6.78 -10.97 9.92
N THR A 29 7.25 -12.19 9.60
CA THR A 29 7.37 -12.68 8.23
C THR A 29 6.23 -13.68 7.99
N LEU A 30 5.31 -13.32 7.12
CA LEU A 30 4.02 -13.98 6.92
C LEU A 30 3.92 -14.56 5.52
N SER A 31 3.10 -15.62 5.36
CA SER A 31 2.70 -16.13 4.05
C SER A 31 1.88 -15.08 3.30
N ALA A 32 2.35 -14.67 2.13
CA ALA A 32 1.65 -13.72 1.27
C ALA A 32 0.27 -14.27 0.85
N GLU A 33 0.17 -15.57 0.55
CA GLU A 33 -1.08 -16.24 0.21
C GLU A 33 -2.08 -16.19 1.37
N ALA A 34 -1.66 -16.60 2.58
CA ALA A 34 -2.53 -16.58 3.75
C ALA A 34 -3.04 -15.16 4.06
N LEU A 35 -2.16 -14.16 3.92
CA LEU A 35 -2.48 -12.76 4.20
C LEU A 35 -3.47 -12.20 3.17
N ASN A 36 -3.21 -12.42 1.87
CA ASN A 36 -3.93 -11.76 0.79
C ASN A 36 -5.21 -12.50 0.39
N GLU A 37 -5.19 -13.85 0.34
CA GLU A 37 -6.33 -14.65 -0.09
C GLU A 37 -7.23 -15.06 1.08
N HIS A 38 -6.63 -15.49 2.19
CA HIS A 38 -7.37 -15.99 3.36
C HIS A 38 -7.60 -14.95 4.45
N ARG A 39 -7.02 -13.78 4.33
CA ARG A 39 -7.08 -12.70 5.34
C ARG A 39 -6.64 -13.18 6.73
N VAL A 40 -5.59 -13.99 6.81
CA VAL A 40 -5.04 -14.49 8.07
C VAL A 40 -3.53 -14.29 8.11
N ALA A 41 -3.03 -13.68 9.20
CA ALA A 41 -1.61 -13.49 9.44
C ALA A 41 -0.96 -14.80 9.94
N ARG A 42 -0.55 -15.67 9.01
CA ARG A 42 0.16 -16.93 9.30
C ARG A 42 1.66 -16.76 9.01
N PRO A 43 2.55 -17.31 9.84
CA PRO A 43 3.96 -17.36 9.53
C PRO A 43 4.24 -17.97 8.16
N ALA A 44 5.23 -17.44 7.46
CA ALA A 44 5.67 -17.98 6.18
C ALA A 44 6.31 -19.35 6.38
N SER A 45 6.06 -20.28 5.46
CA SER A 45 6.78 -21.54 5.37
C SER A 45 8.04 -21.36 4.51
N GLU A 46 9.03 -22.23 4.71
CA GLU A 46 10.23 -22.22 3.88
C GLU A 46 9.88 -22.38 2.39
N GLY A 47 10.43 -21.52 1.54
CA GLY A 47 10.18 -21.52 0.10
C GLY A 47 8.85 -20.89 -0.35
N SER A 48 7.99 -20.41 0.59
CA SER A 48 6.78 -19.68 0.24
C SER A 48 7.05 -18.20 0.00
N LEU A 49 6.23 -17.57 -0.84
CA LEU A 49 6.24 -16.11 -0.97
C LEU A 49 5.89 -15.48 0.37
N ALA A 50 6.79 -14.65 0.89
CA ALA A 50 6.66 -14.05 2.20
C ALA A 50 6.54 -12.53 2.14
N VAL A 51 5.74 -11.97 3.05
CA VAL A 51 5.61 -10.53 3.32
C VAL A 51 6.11 -10.25 4.72
N THR A 52 6.96 -9.24 4.86
CA THR A 52 7.47 -8.81 6.16
C THR A 52 6.74 -7.55 6.61
N LEU A 53 6.09 -7.61 7.75
CA LEU A 53 5.38 -6.49 8.36
C LEU A 53 6.02 -6.09 9.69
N VAL A 54 6.04 -4.80 9.94
CA VAL A 54 6.57 -4.20 11.17
C VAL A 54 5.41 -3.74 12.04
N SER A 55 5.46 -4.05 13.33
CA SER A 55 4.47 -3.58 14.29
C SER A 55 4.44 -2.05 14.35
N CYS A 56 3.24 -1.50 14.33
CA CYS A 56 2.99 -0.08 14.62
C CYS A 56 2.83 0.19 16.13
N GLY A 57 2.96 -0.84 16.98
CA GLY A 57 2.85 -0.73 18.43
C GLY A 57 1.43 -0.91 18.96
N ARG A 58 1.24 -0.53 20.23
CA ARG A 58 -0.02 -0.64 20.98
C ARG A 58 -0.81 0.67 20.95
N PRO A 59 -2.14 0.62 21.14
CA PRO A 59 -2.93 1.83 21.29
C PRO A 59 -2.39 2.72 22.43
N PHE A 60 -2.50 4.04 22.25
CA PHE A 60 -2.31 4.97 23.35
C PHE A 60 -3.36 4.76 24.47
N PRO A 61 -3.10 5.19 25.70
CA PRO A 61 -4.14 5.30 26.71
C PRO A 61 -5.38 6.02 26.17
N GLU A 62 -6.56 5.57 26.57
CA GLU A 62 -7.87 6.11 26.12
C GLU A 62 -8.18 5.95 24.62
N HIS A 63 -7.31 5.27 23.85
CA HIS A 63 -7.56 4.93 22.46
C HIS A 63 -7.94 3.46 22.31
N GLY A 64 -8.91 3.21 21.45
CA GLY A 64 -9.32 1.86 21.05
C GLY A 64 -8.93 1.58 19.60
N ILE A 65 -8.49 0.36 19.36
CA ILE A 65 -8.29 -0.18 18.00
C ILE A 65 -9.12 -1.45 17.90
N ARG A 66 -9.85 -1.60 16.81
CA ARG A 66 -10.52 -2.83 16.43
C ARG A 66 -10.20 -3.16 14.99
N ILE A 67 -10.15 -4.43 14.71
CA ILE A 67 -10.15 -4.96 13.35
C ILE A 67 -11.56 -5.47 13.09
N VAL A 68 -12.18 -5.00 12.01
CA VAL A 68 -13.55 -5.39 11.68
C VAL A 68 -13.62 -5.98 10.27
N SER A 69 -14.52 -6.94 10.10
CA SER A 69 -14.86 -7.53 8.80
C SER A 69 -15.62 -6.54 7.91
N ASP A 70 -15.85 -6.91 6.65
CA ASP A 70 -16.58 -6.09 5.69
C ASP A 70 -18.04 -5.84 6.15
N ASP A 71 -18.63 -6.72 6.97
CA ASP A 71 -19.95 -6.60 7.59
C ASP A 71 -19.93 -5.91 8.98
N GLY A 72 -18.76 -5.43 9.44
CA GLY A 72 -18.60 -4.66 10.68
C GLY A 72 -18.41 -5.50 11.94
N ARG A 73 -18.33 -6.84 11.86
CA ARG A 73 -18.06 -7.72 13.02
C ARG A 73 -16.60 -7.56 13.45
N VAL A 74 -16.36 -7.47 14.76
CA VAL A 74 -15.00 -7.45 15.32
C VAL A 74 -14.34 -8.82 15.10
N LEU A 75 -13.15 -8.78 14.52
CA LEU A 75 -12.35 -9.97 14.24
C LEU A 75 -11.38 -10.27 15.38
N PRO A 76 -11.06 -11.56 15.61
CA PRO A 76 -10.05 -11.96 16.57
C PRO A 76 -8.65 -11.57 16.10
N GLU A 77 -7.64 -11.72 16.97
CA GLU A 77 -6.24 -11.51 16.61
C GLU A 77 -5.83 -12.39 15.43
N ARG A 78 -4.90 -11.87 14.62
CA ARG A 78 -4.34 -12.49 13.41
C ARG A 78 -5.31 -12.63 12.23
N GLU A 79 -6.56 -12.19 12.36
CA GLU A 79 -7.44 -12.02 11.20
C GLU A 79 -7.33 -10.60 10.63
N VAL A 80 -7.22 -10.50 9.30
CA VAL A 80 -7.04 -9.24 8.57
C VAL A 80 -8.40 -8.65 8.23
N GLY A 81 -8.62 -7.41 8.64
CA GLY A 81 -9.83 -6.65 8.36
C GLY A 81 -9.57 -5.15 8.33
N HIS A 82 -10.65 -4.38 8.34
CA HIS A 82 -10.60 -2.93 8.37
C HIS A 82 -10.16 -2.44 9.75
N ILE A 83 -9.18 -1.56 9.77
CA ILE A 83 -8.73 -0.93 11.00
C ILE A 83 -9.70 0.21 11.32
N VAL A 84 -10.29 0.16 12.53
CA VAL A 84 -11.10 1.25 13.07
C VAL A 84 -10.54 1.74 14.38
N LEU A 85 -10.58 3.05 14.58
CA LEU A 85 -9.95 3.74 15.71
C LEU A 85 -10.98 4.56 16.49
N ALA A 86 -10.86 4.56 17.82
CA ALA A 86 -11.60 5.47 18.68
C ALA A 86 -10.63 6.13 19.68
N GLY A 87 -10.95 7.31 20.15
CA GLY A 87 -10.16 8.00 21.18
C GLY A 87 -10.13 9.50 21.02
N PRO A 88 -9.53 10.23 21.97
CA PRO A 88 -9.58 11.69 22.03
C PRO A 88 -8.84 12.40 20.89
N SER A 89 -7.94 11.69 20.16
CA SER A 89 -7.23 12.27 19.01
C SER A 89 -7.96 12.09 17.68
N VAL A 90 -9.11 11.39 17.66
CA VAL A 90 -9.94 11.25 16.46
C VAL A 90 -10.59 12.59 16.14
N MET A 91 -10.59 12.95 14.85
CA MET A 91 -11.22 14.19 14.39
C MET A 91 -12.72 14.24 14.73
N LEU A 92 -13.25 15.43 14.96
CA LEU A 92 -14.69 15.64 15.14
C LEU A 92 -15.48 15.45 13.84
N GLY A 93 -14.85 15.67 12.70
CA GLY A 93 -15.45 15.55 11.37
C GLY A 93 -14.79 16.42 10.33
N TYR A 94 -15.29 16.36 9.11
CA TYR A 94 -14.89 17.24 8.02
C TYR A 94 -15.63 18.58 8.08
N TYR A 95 -14.90 19.67 7.86
CA TYR A 95 -15.49 21.00 7.86
C TYR A 95 -16.55 21.11 6.75
N SER A 96 -17.77 21.49 7.12
CA SER A 96 -18.93 21.65 6.23
C SER A 96 -19.30 20.43 5.37
N ASP A 97 -18.87 19.22 5.74
CA ASP A 97 -19.25 17.98 5.05
C ASP A 97 -19.74 16.92 6.06
N ALA A 98 -21.00 17.06 6.44
CA ALA A 98 -21.67 16.15 7.37
C ALA A 98 -21.81 14.74 6.79
N ARG A 99 -21.98 14.59 5.47
CA ARG A 99 -22.10 13.29 4.81
C ARG A 99 -20.80 12.52 4.89
N LEU A 100 -19.70 13.13 4.47
CA LEU A 100 -18.38 12.50 4.54
C LEU A 100 -17.97 12.22 5.99
N THR A 101 -18.36 13.09 6.93
CA THR A 101 -18.16 12.86 8.36
C THR A 101 -18.87 11.58 8.82
N ALA A 102 -20.15 11.42 8.50
CA ALA A 102 -20.92 10.23 8.89
C ALA A 102 -20.45 8.95 8.20
N GLU A 103 -19.90 9.05 6.99
CA GLU A 103 -19.28 7.92 6.29
C GLU A 103 -17.95 7.50 6.94
N THR A 104 -17.20 8.48 7.48
CA THR A 104 -15.84 8.27 8.01
C THR A 104 -15.82 7.97 9.51
N VAL A 105 -16.71 8.59 10.29
CA VAL A 105 -16.83 8.34 11.74
C VAL A 105 -18.19 7.74 12.02
N ARG A 106 -18.23 6.47 12.45
CA ARG A 106 -19.46 5.73 12.75
C ARG A 106 -19.42 5.28 14.19
N ASP A 107 -20.44 5.62 14.96
CA ASP A 107 -20.59 5.26 16.38
C ASP A 107 -19.33 5.57 17.21
N GLY A 108 -18.67 6.71 16.92
CA GLY A 108 -17.44 7.12 17.58
C GLY A 108 -16.16 6.40 17.08
N TRP A 109 -16.27 5.55 16.04
CA TRP A 109 -15.15 4.84 15.44
C TRP A 109 -14.81 5.42 14.07
N LEU A 110 -13.57 5.89 13.95
CA LEU A 110 -12.99 6.33 12.68
C LEU A 110 -12.71 5.14 11.76
N GLN A 111 -13.26 5.16 10.57
CA GLN A 111 -12.96 4.23 9.47
C GLN A 111 -11.69 4.71 8.77
N THR A 112 -10.54 4.08 9.04
CA THR A 112 -9.25 4.53 8.50
C THR A 112 -9.11 4.31 6.99
N GLY A 113 -9.82 3.32 6.46
CA GLY A 113 -9.66 2.81 5.10
C GLY A 113 -8.41 1.94 4.91
N ASP A 114 -7.68 1.67 5.99
CA ASP A 114 -6.54 0.78 5.98
C ASP A 114 -6.97 -0.63 6.45
N LEU A 115 -6.26 -1.65 5.96
CA LEU A 115 -6.39 -3.05 6.38
C LEU A 115 -5.22 -3.42 7.28
N GLY A 116 -5.50 -4.29 8.25
CA GLY A 116 -4.48 -4.80 9.16
C GLY A 116 -5.02 -5.84 10.11
N TYR A 117 -4.20 -6.23 11.05
CA TYR A 117 -4.56 -7.18 12.10
C TYR A 117 -3.91 -6.78 13.43
N LEU A 118 -4.39 -7.36 14.52
CA LEU A 118 -3.77 -7.31 15.84
C LEU A 118 -3.02 -8.63 16.10
N SER A 119 -1.86 -8.55 16.73
CA SER A 119 -1.12 -9.70 17.25
C SER A 119 -0.49 -9.30 18.58
N ASP A 120 -0.82 -10.04 19.65
CA ASP A 120 -0.42 -9.70 21.03
C ASP A 120 -0.77 -8.26 21.42
N GLY A 121 -1.88 -7.71 20.93
CA GLY A 121 -2.33 -6.34 21.15
C GLY A 121 -1.55 -5.27 20.41
N GLU A 122 -0.63 -5.63 19.51
CA GLU A 122 0.09 -4.71 18.63
C GLU A 122 -0.54 -4.67 17.23
N LEU A 123 -0.61 -3.48 16.63
CA LEU A 123 -1.20 -3.27 15.32
C LEU A 123 -0.17 -3.52 14.21
N TYR A 124 -0.59 -4.26 13.19
CA TYR A 124 0.14 -4.43 11.94
C TYR A 124 -0.72 -3.95 10.77
N VAL A 125 -0.18 -3.05 9.96
CA VAL A 125 -0.88 -2.47 8.80
C VAL A 125 -0.46 -3.20 7.53
N CYS A 126 -1.42 -3.81 6.83
CA CYS A 126 -1.18 -4.52 5.57
C CYS A 126 -1.23 -3.60 4.35
N GLY A 127 -2.14 -2.61 4.33
CA GLY A 127 -2.29 -1.68 3.21
C GLY A 127 -3.63 -0.98 3.22
N ARG A 128 -4.01 -0.36 2.08
CA ARG A 128 -5.31 0.30 1.93
C ARG A 128 -6.31 -0.59 1.24
N ALA A 129 -7.54 -0.65 1.76
CA ALA A 129 -8.62 -1.47 1.21
C ALA A 129 -8.91 -1.12 -0.25
N LYS A 130 -8.95 0.16 -0.59
CA LYS A 130 -9.26 0.67 -1.95
C LYS A 130 -8.09 0.63 -2.94
N ASP A 131 -6.88 0.34 -2.46
CA ASP A 131 -5.68 0.28 -3.30
C ASP A 131 -5.39 -1.16 -3.77
N ILE A 132 -6.11 -2.16 -3.25
CA ILE A 132 -5.94 -3.57 -3.63
C ILE A 132 -6.10 -3.74 -5.14
N ILE A 133 -5.18 -4.46 -5.75
CA ILE A 133 -5.21 -4.85 -7.17
C ILE A 133 -5.79 -6.26 -7.24
N ILE A 134 -6.80 -6.47 -8.08
CA ILE A 134 -7.45 -7.78 -8.24
C ILE A 134 -7.12 -8.34 -9.62
N VAL A 135 -6.32 -9.38 -9.66
CA VAL A 135 -5.93 -10.08 -10.89
C VAL A 135 -6.35 -11.54 -10.80
N ASN A 136 -7.16 -12.01 -11.74
CA ASN A 136 -7.65 -13.39 -11.77
C ASN A 136 -8.30 -13.84 -10.44
N GLY A 137 -9.03 -12.95 -9.77
CA GLY A 137 -9.68 -13.21 -8.49
C GLY A 137 -8.77 -13.17 -7.25
N ARG A 138 -7.47 -13.05 -7.44
CA ARG A 138 -6.49 -12.91 -6.36
C ARG A 138 -6.27 -11.44 -6.01
N LYS A 139 -6.05 -11.17 -4.73
CA LYS A 139 -5.83 -9.83 -4.18
C LYS A 139 -4.34 -9.58 -3.95
N TYR A 140 -3.85 -8.44 -4.43
CA TYR A 140 -2.45 -8.03 -4.25
C TYR A 140 -2.40 -6.64 -3.65
N HIS A 141 -1.52 -6.45 -2.69
CA HIS A 141 -1.22 -5.11 -2.20
C HIS A 141 -0.19 -4.45 -3.13
N PRO A 142 -0.44 -3.23 -3.60
CA PRO A 142 0.52 -2.51 -4.45
C PRO A 142 1.94 -2.44 -3.88
N GLN A 143 2.05 -2.37 -2.56
CA GLN A 143 3.33 -2.32 -1.86
C GLN A 143 4.19 -3.56 -2.10
N ASP A 144 3.59 -4.73 -2.28
CA ASP A 144 4.33 -5.97 -2.51
C ASP A 144 5.09 -5.88 -3.84
N PHE A 145 4.45 -5.34 -4.89
CA PHE A 145 5.11 -5.06 -6.16
C PHE A 145 6.16 -3.95 -6.05
N GLU A 146 5.81 -2.86 -5.37
CA GLU A 146 6.70 -1.71 -5.19
C GLU A 146 8.00 -2.14 -4.50
N TRP A 147 7.93 -2.94 -3.44
CA TRP A 147 9.12 -3.44 -2.71
C TRP A 147 9.93 -4.44 -3.52
N ALA A 148 9.28 -5.34 -4.25
CA ALA A 148 9.97 -6.29 -5.11
C ALA A 148 10.79 -5.60 -6.20
N ILE A 149 10.25 -4.51 -6.75
CA ILE A 149 10.88 -3.75 -7.84
C ILE A 149 11.91 -2.75 -7.32
N ASP A 150 11.71 -2.18 -6.13
CA ASP A 150 12.57 -1.12 -5.57
C ASP A 150 14.03 -1.56 -5.37
N SER A 151 14.27 -2.88 -5.30
CA SER A 151 15.61 -3.49 -5.18
C SER A 151 16.32 -3.72 -6.52
N LEU A 152 15.62 -3.58 -7.67
CA LEU A 152 16.21 -3.84 -8.98
C LEU A 152 17.22 -2.78 -9.37
N ALA A 153 18.30 -3.23 -10.03
CA ALA A 153 19.26 -2.33 -10.65
C ALA A 153 18.57 -1.45 -11.70
N GLY A 154 18.86 -0.17 -11.69
CA GLY A 154 18.24 0.80 -12.60
C GLY A 154 16.91 1.40 -12.11
N VAL A 155 16.45 1.02 -10.91
CA VAL A 155 15.28 1.63 -10.24
C VAL A 155 15.75 2.66 -9.21
N ARG A 156 15.12 3.82 -9.21
CA ARG A 156 15.31 4.82 -8.15
C ARG A 156 14.54 4.43 -6.91
N ARG A 157 15.23 4.18 -5.81
CA ARG A 157 14.62 3.72 -4.55
C ARG A 157 13.48 4.62 -4.08
N GLY A 158 12.38 4.00 -3.69
CA GLY A 158 11.17 4.67 -3.22
C GLY A 158 10.47 5.49 -4.32
N ARG A 159 10.68 5.15 -5.58
CA ARG A 159 10.10 5.81 -6.75
C ARG A 159 9.36 4.85 -7.67
N VAL A 160 8.81 3.81 -7.08
CA VAL A 160 7.94 2.84 -7.76
C VAL A 160 6.50 3.05 -7.27
N VAL A 161 5.57 3.01 -8.18
CA VAL A 161 4.12 3.06 -7.87
C VAL A 161 3.42 1.99 -8.67
N ALA A 162 2.77 1.06 -7.96
CA ALA A 162 1.92 0.05 -8.58
C ALA A 162 0.43 0.36 -8.33
N PHE A 163 -0.42 0.12 -9.31
CA PHE A 163 -1.87 0.21 -9.16
C PHE A 163 -2.60 -0.62 -10.20
N GLY A 164 -3.83 -1.00 -9.87
CA GLY A 164 -4.77 -1.58 -10.80
C GLY A 164 -5.57 -0.50 -11.53
N THR A 165 -5.83 -0.71 -12.82
CA THR A 165 -6.81 0.08 -13.57
C THR A 165 -7.96 -0.82 -13.98
N ALA A 166 -9.15 -0.53 -13.47
CA ALA A 166 -10.35 -1.29 -13.79
C ALA A 166 -11.01 -0.77 -15.07
N ALA A 167 -11.42 -1.69 -15.95
CA ALA A 167 -12.42 -1.39 -16.97
C ALA A 167 -13.69 -2.20 -16.63
N PRO A 168 -14.90 -1.66 -16.82
CA PRO A 168 -16.14 -2.36 -16.51
C PRO A 168 -16.17 -3.76 -17.14
N GLY A 169 -16.35 -4.81 -16.33
CA GLY A 169 -16.43 -6.19 -16.78
C GLY A 169 -15.10 -6.84 -17.19
N ARG A 170 -13.97 -6.24 -16.89
CA ARG A 170 -12.63 -6.81 -17.15
C ARG A 170 -11.83 -6.89 -15.85
N PRO A 171 -10.89 -7.85 -15.72
CA PRO A 171 -9.95 -7.87 -14.60
C PRO A 171 -9.11 -6.59 -14.59
N ASP A 172 -8.63 -6.21 -13.42
CA ASP A 172 -7.71 -5.08 -13.29
C ASP A 172 -6.45 -5.33 -14.14
N ARG A 173 -6.06 -4.29 -14.88
CA ARG A 173 -4.73 -4.23 -15.52
C ARG A 173 -3.73 -3.76 -14.48
N VAL A 174 -2.60 -4.44 -14.41
CA VAL A 174 -1.50 -4.07 -13.51
C VAL A 174 -0.60 -3.05 -14.21
N VAL A 175 -0.55 -1.85 -13.67
CA VAL A 175 0.29 -0.76 -14.15
C VAL A 175 1.36 -0.45 -13.11
N ILE A 176 2.60 -0.34 -13.54
CA ILE A 176 3.74 0.00 -12.70
C ILE A 176 4.42 1.24 -13.27
N VAL A 177 4.48 2.30 -12.49
CA VAL A 177 5.16 3.56 -12.83
C VAL A 177 6.48 3.61 -12.08
N VAL A 178 7.59 3.87 -12.78
CA VAL A 178 8.94 3.84 -12.22
C VAL A 178 9.74 5.06 -12.66
N GLU A 179 10.45 5.69 -11.74
CA GLU A 179 11.53 6.62 -12.06
C GLU A 179 12.83 5.81 -12.22
N PRO A 180 13.43 5.73 -13.41
CA PRO A 180 14.70 5.04 -13.60
C PRO A 180 15.85 5.74 -12.87
N SER A 181 16.93 4.99 -12.61
CA SER A 181 18.21 5.51 -12.14
C SER A 181 19.36 4.89 -12.91
N GLY A 182 20.34 5.70 -13.26
CA GLY A 182 21.56 5.21 -13.95
C GLY A 182 21.39 5.01 -15.45
N THR A 183 22.21 4.12 -16.02
CA THR A 183 22.38 3.92 -17.46
C THR A 183 21.68 2.68 -18.02
N VAL A 184 20.80 2.06 -17.27
CA VAL A 184 20.03 0.90 -17.75
C VAL A 184 19.04 1.36 -18.80
N THR A 185 19.02 0.71 -19.96
CA THR A 185 18.07 1.05 -21.03
C THR A 185 16.63 0.78 -20.59
N GLY A 186 15.70 1.62 -21.04
CA GLY A 186 14.28 1.49 -20.68
C GLY A 186 13.70 0.12 -21.03
N THR A 187 14.13 -0.49 -22.14
CA THR A 187 13.70 -1.83 -22.56
C THR A 187 14.19 -2.91 -21.60
N ALA A 188 15.47 -2.85 -21.19
CA ALA A 188 16.03 -3.84 -20.25
C ALA A 188 15.39 -3.72 -18.88
N LEU A 189 15.17 -2.50 -18.37
CA LEU A 189 14.51 -2.26 -17.11
C LEU A 189 13.06 -2.76 -17.12
N THR A 190 12.31 -2.47 -18.19
CA THR A 190 10.94 -2.97 -18.37
C THR A 190 10.88 -4.50 -18.36
N ALA A 191 11.83 -5.15 -19.06
CA ALA A 191 11.91 -6.62 -19.06
C ALA A 191 12.23 -7.18 -17.67
N ALA A 192 13.20 -6.58 -16.95
CA ALA A 192 13.56 -6.99 -15.60
C ALA A 192 12.38 -6.85 -14.60
N ILE A 193 11.62 -5.75 -14.68
CA ILE A 193 10.44 -5.53 -13.85
C ILE A 193 9.38 -6.59 -14.11
N ARG A 194 9.08 -6.88 -15.38
CA ARG A 194 8.09 -7.91 -15.74
C ARG A 194 8.52 -9.30 -15.29
N GLN A 195 9.80 -9.62 -15.47
CA GLN A 195 10.37 -10.89 -15.02
C GLN A 195 10.25 -11.02 -13.49
N GLN A 196 10.69 -10.03 -12.73
CA GLN A 196 10.65 -10.04 -11.27
C GLN A 196 9.22 -10.25 -10.74
N VAL A 197 8.25 -9.52 -11.30
CA VAL A 197 6.84 -9.66 -10.89
C VAL A 197 6.28 -11.02 -11.26
N SER A 198 6.59 -11.53 -12.45
CA SER A 198 6.16 -12.85 -12.90
C SER A 198 6.74 -13.98 -12.03
N GLU A 199 8.03 -13.89 -11.68
CA GLU A 199 8.70 -14.89 -10.85
C GLU A 199 8.15 -14.92 -9.41
N LEU A 200 7.91 -13.74 -8.82
CA LEU A 200 7.47 -13.66 -7.43
C LEU A 200 5.96 -13.86 -7.25
N PHE A 201 5.14 -13.34 -8.15
CA PHE A 201 3.69 -13.29 -7.97
C PHE A 201 2.90 -14.15 -8.97
N GLY A 202 3.56 -14.69 -10.01
CA GLY A 202 2.91 -15.51 -11.04
C GLY A 202 1.92 -14.72 -11.91
N ILE A 203 2.06 -13.39 -11.99
CA ILE A 203 1.17 -12.55 -12.80
C ILE A 203 1.96 -11.75 -13.85
N TYR A 204 1.22 -11.29 -14.86
CA TYR A 204 1.75 -10.42 -15.91
C TYR A 204 1.51 -8.96 -15.57
N VAL A 205 2.53 -8.12 -15.81
CA VAL A 205 2.41 -6.65 -15.73
C VAL A 205 1.98 -6.13 -17.09
N ASP A 206 0.77 -5.59 -17.17
CA ASP A 206 0.20 -5.09 -18.42
C ASP A 206 1.01 -3.91 -18.97
N GLU A 207 1.39 -3.00 -18.09
CA GLU A 207 2.12 -1.81 -18.50
C GLU A 207 3.18 -1.38 -17.48
N VAL A 208 4.38 -1.09 -17.97
CA VAL A 208 5.45 -0.42 -17.21
C VAL A 208 5.68 0.94 -17.84
N VAL A 209 5.44 2.00 -17.09
CA VAL A 209 5.61 3.39 -17.52
C VAL A 209 6.88 3.94 -16.88
N LEU A 210 7.88 4.23 -17.69
CA LEU A 210 9.11 4.87 -17.22
C LEU A 210 8.93 6.38 -17.30
N VAL A 211 9.15 7.06 -16.17
CA VAL A 211 8.89 8.51 -16.08
C VAL A 211 10.14 9.26 -15.61
N PRO A 212 10.34 10.50 -16.04
CA PRO A 212 11.43 11.34 -15.58
C PRO A 212 11.48 11.49 -14.07
N SER A 213 12.68 11.72 -13.56
CA SER A 213 12.90 11.99 -12.13
C SER A 213 12.02 13.13 -11.62
N GLY A 214 11.35 12.91 -10.47
CA GLY A 214 10.46 13.87 -9.84
C GLY A 214 9.01 13.81 -10.33
N THR A 215 8.67 12.89 -11.23
CA THR A 215 7.31 12.71 -11.75
C THR A 215 6.40 12.02 -10.76
N VAL A 216 6.91 11.03 -10.01
CA VAL A 216 6.15 10.31 -8.97
C VAL A 216 5.79 11.27 -7.85
N ALA A 217 4.49 11.54 -7.70
CA ALA A 217 3.98 12.47 -6.70
C ALA A 217 4.29 11.99 -5.27
N ARG A 218 4.74 12.91 -4.42
CA ARG A 218 5.04 12.65 -3.00
C ARG A 218 4.44 13.73 -2.10
N THR A 219 4.14 13.34 -0.87
CA THR A 219 3.81 14.30 0.19
C THR A 219 5.06 15.05 0.65
N THR A 220 4.88 16.13 1.40
CA THR A 220 5.96 16.87 2.07
C THR A 220 6.79 15.98 3.01
N SER A 221 6.18 14.93 3.57
CA SER A 221 6.87 13.92 4.38
C SER A 221 7.57 12.82 3.56
N GLY A 222 7.54 12.92 2.23
CA GLY A 222 8.22 12.00 1.32
C GLY A 222 7.45 10.74 0.97
N LYS A 223 6.17 10.60 1.37
CA LYS A 223 5.34 9.43 1.02
C LYS A 223 4.87 9.49 -0.42
N VAL A 224 4.91 8.36 -1.10
CA VAL A 224 4.36 8.21 -2.45
C VAL A 224 2.84 8.42 -2.43
N GLN A 225 2.36 9.27 -3.33
CA GLN A 225 0.94 9.54 -3.54
C GLN A 225 0.40 8.68 -4.69
N ARG A 226 0.07 7.42 -4.41
CA ARG A 226 -0.40 6.46 -5.43
C ARG A 226 -1.64 6.96 -6.15
N THR A 227 -2.64 7.45 -5.42
CA THR A 227 -3.89 7.98 -5.99
C THR A 227 -3.63 9.14 -6.95
N ALA A 228 -2.71 10.05 -6.63
CA ALA A 228 -2.37 11.17 -7.52
C ALA A 228 -1.63 10.70 -8.78
N THR A 229 -0.72 9.73 -8.64
CA THR A 229 0.00 9.15 -9.78
C THR A 229 -0.96 8.38 -10.69
N LYS A 230 -1.85 7.56 -10.14
CA LYS A 230 -2.89 6.86 -10.88
C LYS A 230 -3.81 7.83 -11.63
N ALA A 231 -4.29 8.88 -10.98
CA ALA A 231 -5.15 9.87 -11.63
C ALA A 231 -4.46 10.62 -12.80
N ARG A 232 -3.15 10.88 -12.69
CA ARG A 232 -2.38 11.45 -13.82
C ARG A 232 -2.22 10.46 -14.97
N TYR A 233 -1.97 9.19 -14.66
CA TYR A 233 -1.90 8.12 -15.64
C TYR A 233 -3.23 7.99 -16.42
N GLU A 234 -4.35 7.91 -15.72
CA GLU A 234 -5.68 7.76 -16.31
C GLU A 234 -6.08 8.94 -17.20
N ARG A 235 -5.50 10.12 -16.96
CA ARG A 235 -5.67 11.32 -17.81
C ARG A 235 -4.65 11.43 -18.95
N GLY A 236 -3.75 10.46 -19.11
CA GLY A 236 -2.66 10.55 -20.08
C GLY A 236 -1.65 11.67 -19.79
N GLN A 237 -1.49 12.07 -18.53
CA GLN A 237 -0.66 13.20 -18.10
C GLN A 237 0.71 12.77 -17.51
N LEU A 238 1.04 11.49 -17.59
CA LEU A 238 2.39 11.04 -17.25
C LEU A 238 3.29 11.15 -18.48
N PRO A 239 4.42 11.83 -18.38
CA PRO A 239 5.44 11.78 -19.43
C PRO A 239 6.00 10.34 -19.48
N ASP A 240 6.12 9.77 -20.67
CA ASP A 240 6.71 8.43 -20.87
C ASP A 240 8.08 8.62 -21.55
N GLU A 241 9.18 8.30 -20.83
CA GLU A 241 10.54 8.40 -21.37
C GLU A 241 10.74 7.50 -22.60
N ARG A 242 9.96 6.43 -22.77
CA ARG A 242 10.03 5.59 -23.97
C ARG A 242 9.55 6.32 -25.24
N ALA A 243 8.64 7.27 -25.09
CA ALA A 243 8.15 8.06 -26.21
C ALA A 243 9.19 9.07 -26.70
N GLU A 244 10.06 9.54 -25.81
CA GLU A 244 11.15 10.47 -26.17
C GLU A 244 12.29 9.78 -26.90
N ASP A 245 12.65 8.55 -26.51
CA ASP A 245 13.69 7.73 -27.17
C ASP A 245 13.27 7.26 -28.57
N LEU A 246 11.98 7.19 -28.86
CA LEU A 246 11.44 6.76 -30.15
C LEU A 246 11.17 7.91 -31.13
N GLY A 247 11.44 9.17 -30.74
CA GLY A 247 11.27 10.34 -31.64
C GLY A 247 9.81 10.65 -31.99
N LEU A 248 8.84 10.09 -31.24
CA LEU A 248 7.40 10.29 -31.44
C LEU A 248 6.92 11.51 -30.64
N ARG A 249 7.43 12.69 -30.95
CA ARG A 249 6.76 13.95 -30.60
C ARG A 249 5.75 14.27 -31.70
N ALA A 250 4.49 14.27 -31.34
CA ALA A 250 3.42 14.84 -32.16
C ALA A 250 3.44 16.37 -32.07
#